data_5c3edca73ccae68a02604a3a429a6bad
#
_entry.id   5c3edca73ccae68a02604a3a429a6bad
#
_cell.length_a   1.000
_cell.length_b   1.000
_cell.length_c   1.000
_cell.angle_alpha   90.00
_cell.angle_beta   90.00
_cell.angle_gamma   90.00
#
_symmetry.space_group_name_H-M   'P 1'
#
loop_
_entity.id
_entity.type
_entity.pdbx_description
1 polymer ?
#
loop_
_entity_poly.entity_id
_entity_poly.type
_entity_poly.pdbx_seq_one_letter_code
_entity_poly.pdbx_strand_id
1 'polypeptide(L)'
;VVENKINLDEVKGTGKDGRILKGDLISLMGANPQPNERKIQYGEEERIKMSRLRQTIAKRLKEAQNNAAMLTTFNEVDMSNIISMRKDNQEDFQNSYGIKLGFMSFFVKACIVGLKLFPAINAEVENDEMVYKNYYNVSFAVGTEKGLVVPVLKNADEMSFADIEKNIKDLSDLSLIHISEPTRQLA
;
A
#
# COMPACT_ATOMS: atom_id res chain seq x y z
N VAL A 1 -0.79 -26.08 -12.77
CA VAL A 1 -1.28 -26.78 -13.97
C VAL A 1 -2.78 -26.96 -13.88
N VAL A 2 -3.32 -27.59 -12.85
CA VAL A 2 -4.77 -27.79 -12.68
C VAL A 2 -5.49 -26.46 -12.40
N GLU A 3 -4.87 -25.56 -11.67
CA GLU A 3 -5.44 -24.27 -11.25
C GLU A 3 -5.55 -23.25 -12.40
N ASN A 4 -4.66 -23.34 -13.40
CA ASN A 4 -4.63 -22.39 -14.54
C ASN A 4 -5.14 -22.98 -15.87
N LYS A 5 -5.74 -24.18 -15.86
CA LYS A 5 -6.32 -24.86 -17.04
C LYS A 5 -5.37 -24.96 -18.25
N ILE A 6 -4.06 -25.11 -18.00
CA ILE A 6 -3.06 -25.24 -19.06
C ILE A 6 -3.13 -26.67 -19.62
N ASN A 7 -3.38 -26.80 -20.91
CA ASN A 7 -3.33 -28.08 -21.60
C ASN A 7 -1.87 -28.48 -21.85
N LEU A 8 -1.42 -29.56 -21.20
CA LEU A 8 -0.04 -30.00 -21.26
C LEU A 8 0.37 -30.57 -22.65
N ASP A 9 -0.60 -31.02 -23.47
CA ASP A 9 -0.36 -31.57 -24.78
C ASP A 9 0.05 -30.48 -25.81
N GLU A 10 -0.17 -29.23 -25.52
CA GLU A 10 0.20 -28.09 -26.36
C GLU A 10 1.56 -27.47 -26.00
N VAL A 11 2.20 -27.94 -24.94
CA VAL A 11 3.46 -27.38 -24.43
C VAL A 11 4.64 -28.17 -24.98
N LYS A 12 5.47 -27.57 -25.85
CA LYS A 12 6.76 -28.16 -26.25
C LYS A 12 7.77 -27.98 -25.13
N GLY A 13 8.19 -29.11 -24.51
CA GLY A 13 9.24 -29.10 -23.50
C GLY A 13 10.63 -28.86 -24.09
N THR A 14 11.37 -27.92 -23.51
CA THR A 14 12.77 -27.62 -23.92
C THR A 14 13.82 -28.42 -23.15
N GLY A 15 13.42 -29.27 -22.21
CA GLY A 15 14.33 -30.13 -21.43
C GLY A 15 14.82 -31.36 -22.17
N LYS A 16 15.82 -32.05 -21.58
CA LYS A 16 16.37 -33.30 -22.11
C LYS A 16 15.23 -34.33 -22.24
N ASP A 17 15.18 -35.00 -23.39
CA ASP A 17 14.15 -35.99 -23.75
C ASP A 17 12.72 -35.41 -23.85
N GLY A 18 12.58 -34.09 -24.21
CA GLY A 18 11.29 -33.44 -24.39
C GLY A 18 10.57 -33.10 -23.07
N ARG A 19 11.26 -33.09 -21.93
CA ARG A 19 10.67 -32.73 -20.63
C ARG A 19 10.32 -31.27 -20.59
N ILE A 20 9.12 -30.98 -20.06
CA ILE A 20 8.65 -29.62 -19.83
C ILE A 20 9.36 -29.05 -18.59
N LEU A 21 10.08 -27.96 -18.77
CA LEU A 21 10.76 -27.22 -17.70
C LEU A 21 9.84 -26.12 -17.15
N LYS A 22 10.16 -25.67 -15.92
CA LYS A 22 9.43 -24.55 -15.29
C LYS A 22 9.43 -23.28 -16.16
N GLY A 23 10.51 -23.05 -16.94
CA GLY A 23 10.61 -21.93 -17.87
C GLY A 23 9.58 -21.98 -19.00
N ASP A 24 9.27 -23.16 -19.50
CA ASP A 24 8.30 -23.36 -20.59
C ASP A 24 6.89 -23.00 -20.14
N LEU A 25 6.56 -23.27 -18.87
CA LEU A 25 5.28 -22.93 -18.27
C LEU A 25 5.19 -21.43 -17.93
N ILE A 26 6.28 -20.79 -17.52
CA ILE A 26 6.32 -19.36 -17.20
C ILE A 26 6.06 -18.52 -18.45
N SER A 27 6.60 -18.91 -19.61
CA SER A 27 6.36 -18.21 -20.87
C SER A 27 4.89 -18.27 -21.30
N LEU A 28 4.19 -19.35 -20.99
CA LEU A 28 2.76 -19.52 -21.25
C LEU A 28 1.88 -18.78 -20.23
N MET A 29 2.31 -18.70 -18.98
CA MET A 29 1.61 -17.96 -17.93
C MET A 29 1.77 -16.43 -18.07
N GLY A 30 2.88 -15.98 -18.70
CA GLY A 30 3.15 -14.57 -18.97
C GLY A 30 2.66 -14.07 -20.34
N ALA A 31 2.15 -14.95 -21.20
CA ALA A 31 1.55 -14.54 -22.47
C ALA A 31 0.21 -13.84 -22.19
N ASN A 32 0.22 -12.50 -22.16
CA ASN A 32 -1.02 -11.75 -22.31
C ASN A 32 -1.71 -12.25 -23.60
N PRO A 33 -2.97 -12.67 -23.54
CA PRO A 33 -3.68 -13.06 -24.76
C PRO A 33 -3.62 -11.89 -25.75
N GLN A 34 -3.25 -12.20 -26.99
CA GLN A 34 -3.19 -11.22 -28.07
C GLN A 34 -4.54 -10.45 -28.09
N PRO A 35 -4.54 -9.15 -28.36
CA PRO A 35 -5.78 -8.36 -28.40
C PRO A 35 -6.87 -8.96 -29.30
N ASN A 36 -6.47 -9.71 -30.32
CA ASN A 36 -7.37 -10.35 -31.29
C ASN A 36 -8.07 -11.62 -30.72
N GLU A 37 -7.63 -12.16 -29.59
CA GLU A 37 -8.22 -13.34 -28.95
C GLU A 37 -9.24 -12.96 -27.85
N ARG A 38 -9.43 -11.67 -27.60
CA ARG A 38 -10.50 -11.19 -26.73
C ARG A 38 -11.83 -11.56 -27.34
N LYS A 39 -12.49 -12.58 -26.83
CA LYS A 39 -13.90 -12.85 -27.15
C LYS A 39 -14.71 -11.67 -26.66
N ILE A 40 -15.21 -10.86 -27.59
CA ILE A 40 -16.16 -9.79 -27.31
C ILE A 40 -17.48 -10.47 -26.93
N GLN A 41 -17.74 -10.56 -25.66
CA GLN A 41 -18.87 -11.31 -25.11
C GLN A 41 -20.14 -10.45 -25.09
N TYR A 42 -20.01 -9.12 -25.11
CA TYR A 42 -21.10 -8.15 -24.90
C TYR A 42 -21.15 -7.00 -25.93
N GLY A 43 -20.56 -7.16 -27.12
CA GLY A 43 -20.46 -6.11 -28.12
C GLY A 43 -19.20 -5.24 -27.97
N GLU A 44 -19.16 -4.10 -28.70
CA GLU A 44 -17.99 -3.20 -28.74
C GLU A 44 -17.79 -2.45 -27.42
N GLU A 45 -18.89 -2.17 -26.69
CA GLU A 45 -18.87 -1.47 -25.40
C GLU A 45 -19.82 -2.16 -24.42
N GLU A 46 -19.38 -2.29 -23.17
CA GLU A 46 -20.21 -2.75 -22.07
C GLU A 46 -20.28 -1.66 -20.99
N ARG A 47 -21.49 -1.31 -20.55
CA ARG A 47 -21.74 -0.31 -19.52
C ARG A 47 -22.19 -0.96 -18.22
N ILE A 48 -21.26 -1.06 -17.27
CA ILE A 48 -21.53 -1.61 -15.93
C ILE A 48 -21.62 -0.48 -14.93
N LYS A 49 -22.71 -0.45 -14.15
CA LYS A 49 -22.90 0.54 -13.09
C LYS A 49 -21.91 0.31 -11.96
N MET A 50 -21.13 1.32 -11.64
CA MET A 50 -20.17 1.28 -10.51
C MET A 50 -20.91 1.16 -9.17
N SER A 51 -20.31 0.42 -8.23
CA SER A 51 -20.79 0.39 -6.84
C SER A 51 -20.70 1.78 -6.19
N ARG A 52 -21.57 2.06 -5.20
CA ARG A 52 -21.56 3.34 -4.46
C ARG A 52 -20.19 3.65 -3.84
N LEU A 53 -19.54 2.63 -3.26
CA LEU A 53 -18.19 2.77 -2.68
C LEU A 53 -17.19 3.25 -3.74
N ARG A 54 -17.17 2.61 -4.92
CA ARG A 54 -16.24 2.98 -6.00
C ARG A 54 -16.52 4.38 -6.55
N GLN A 55 -17.78 4.77 -6.65
CA GLN A 55 -18.16 6.14 -7.03
C GLN A 55 -17.65 7.17 -6.02
N THR A 56 -17.80 6.89 -4.72
CA THR A 56 -17.33 7.78 -3.65
C THR A 56 -15.81 7.91 -3.65
N ILE A 57 -15.09 6.79 -3.82
CA ILE A 57 -13.63 6.78 -3.92
C ILE A 57 -13.17 7.63 -5.12
N ALA A 58 -13.75 7.41 -6.29
CA ALA A 58 -13.40 8.15 -7.50
C ALA A 58 -13.64 9.65 -7.35
N LYS A 59 -14.78 10.04 -6.75
CA LYS A 59 -15.11 11.44 -6.47
C LYS A 59 -14.08 12.08 -5.54
N ARG A 60 -13.80 11.47 -4.38
CA ARG A 60 -12.85 12.00 -3.39
C ARG A 60 -11.43 12.11 -3.93
N LEU A 61 -10.94 11.10 -4.66
CA LEU A 61 -9.63 11.16 -5.30
C LEU A 61 -9.53 12.29 -6.32
N LYS A 62 -10.58 12.48 -7.11
CA LYS A 62 -10.62 13.55 -8.11
C LYS A 62 -10.70 14.94 -7.47
N GLU A 63 -11.47 15.09 -6.39
CA GLU A 63 -11.54 16.33 -5.62
C GLU A 63 -10.16 16.68 -5.01
N ALA A 64 -9.48 15.72 -4.38
CA ALA A 64 -8.14 15.92 -3.83
C ALA A 64 -7.15 16.36 -4.92
N GLN A 65 -7.17 15.72 -6.09
CA GLN A 65 -6.31 16.06 -7.22
C GLN A 65 -6.59 17.46 -7.78
N ASN A 66 -7.86 17.89 -7.80
CA ASN A 66 -8.24 19.20 -8.33
C ASN A 66 -7.89 20.34 -7.36
N ASN A 67 -7.88 20.08 -6.04
CA ASN A 67 -7.64 21.07 -5.00
C ASN A 67 -6.16 21.25 -4.64
N ALA A 68 -5.28 20.41 -5.14
CA ALA A 68 -3.86 20.42 -4.83
C ALA A 68 -3.00 20.62 -6.08
N ALA A 69 -1.99 21.46 -5.99
CA ALA A 69 -0.89 21.51 -6.96
C ALA A 69 0.08 20.35 -6.62
N MET A 70 -0.11 19.21 -7.27
CA MET A 70 0.65 18.00 -6.95
C MET A 70 2.02 18.02 -7.63
N LEU A 71 3.10 17.90 -6.84
CA LEU A 71 4.46 17.68 -7.31
C LEU A 71 4.89 16.27 -6.94
N THR A 72 5.45 15.54 -7.90
CA THR A 72 6.02 14.21 -7.68
C THR A 72 7.54 14.28 -7.80
N THR A 73 8.25 13.77 -6.80
CA THR A 73 9.70 13.63 -6.81
C THR A 73 10.08 12.17 -6.59
N PHE A 74 11.21 11.76 -7.18
CA PHE A 74 11.77 10.41 -7.01
C PHE A 74 13.16 10.53 -6.42
N ASN A 75 13.47 9.66 -5.47
CA ASN A 75 14.78 9.59 -4.84
C ASN A 75 15.12 8.14 -4.49
N GLU A 76 16.41 7.80 -4.55
CA GLU A 76 16.90 6.48 -4.19
C GLU A 76 17.67 6.58 -2.87
N VAL A 77 17.44 5.63 -1.97
CA VAL A 77 18.06 5.61 -0.64
C VAL A 77 18.70 4.24 -0.39
N ASP A 78 19.99 4.25 -0.01
CA ASP A 78 20.65 3.03 0.45
C ASP A 78 20.18 2.65 1.85
N MET A 79 19.49 1.53 1.94
CA MET A 79 18.93 1.00 3.19
C MET A 79 19.86 -0.01 3.91
N SER A 80 21.05 -0.27 3.39
CA SER A 80 21.94 -1.33 3.89
C SER A 80 22.21 -1.22 5.40
N ASN A 81 22.51 -0.03 5.89
CA ASN A 81 22.77 0.20 7.32
C ASN A 81 21.52 -0.02 8.18
N ILE A 82 20.35 0.41 7.71
CA ILE A 82 19.09 0.24 8.44
C ILE A 82 18.69 -1.23 8.48
N ILE A 83 18.89 -1.96 7.37
CA ILE A 83 18.65 -3.41 7.29
C ILE A 83 19.53 -4.16 8.29
N SER A 84 20.83 -3.84 8.36
CA SER A 84 21.76 -4.45 9.33
C SER A 84 21.34 -4.13 10.75
N MET A 85 21.15 -2.84 11.08
CA MET A 85 20.72 -2.39 12.41
C MET A 85 19.43 -3.09 12.86
N ARG A 86 18.45 -3.18 11.98
CA ARG A 86 17.20 -3.88 12.25
C ARG A 86 17.42 -5.37 12.53
N LYS A 87 18.27 -6.03 11.74
CA LYS A 87 18.59 -7.45 11.91
C LYS A 87 19.29 -7.71 13.24
N ASP A 88 20.25 -6.88 13.58
CA ASP A 88 21.06 -7.04 14.78
C ASP A 88 20.26 -6.80 16.09
N ASN A 89 19.25 -5.93 16.03
CA ASN A 89 18.42 -5.59 17.19
C ASN A 89 17.05 -6.27 17.23
N GLN A 90 16.71 -7.10 16.22
CA GLN A 90 15.37 -7.67 16.08
C GLN A 90 14.95 -8.56 17.25
N GLU A 91 15.84 -9.42 17.73
CA GLU A 91 15.56 -10.36 18.79
C GLU A 91 15.37 -9.64 20.14
N ASP A 92 16.28 -8.74 20.48
CA ASP A 92 16.18 -7.96 21.71
C ASP A 92 14.95 -7.06 21.74
N PHE A 93 14.63 -6.46 20.61
CA PHE A 93 13.44 -5.63 20.46
C PHE A 93 12.16 -6.46 20.64
N GLN A 94 12.09 -7.64 20.01
CA GLN A 94 10.93 -8.52 20.13
C GLN A 94 10.76 -9.07 21.55
N ASN A 95 11.86 -9.40 22.24
CA ASN A 95 11.84 -9.86 23.62
C ASN A 95 11.39 -8.75 24.58
N SER A 96 11.82 -7.51 24.33
CA SER A 96 11.50 -6.36 25.20
C SER A 96 10.09 -5.82 25.01
N TYR A 97 9.60 -5.78 23.76
CA TYR A 97 8.34 -5.10 23.42
C TYR A 97 7.22 -6.02 22.89
N GLY A 98 7.51 -7.30 22.68
CA GLY A 98 6.52 -8.30 22.19
C GLY A 98 6.12 -8.13 20.72
N ILE A 99 6.78 -7.23 19.98
CA ILE A 99 6.50 -6.93 18.57
C ILE A 99 7.80 -6.94 17.75
N LYS A 100 7.67 -7.13 16.45
CA LYS A 100 8.81 -7.07 15.53
C LYS A 100 9.13 -5.63 15.17
N LEU A 101 10.40 -5.29 15.11
CA LEU A 101 10.87 -4.01 14.59
C LEU A 101 10.68 -3.99 13.07
N GLY A 102 9.76 -3.17 12.57
CA GLY A 102 9.49 -2.97 11.15
C GLY A 102 10.35 -1.84 10.56
N PHE A 103 10.18 -1.58 9.26
CA PHE A 103 10.81 -0.43 8.61
C PHE A 103 9.98 0.85 8.75
N MET A 104 8.68 0.73 9.03
CA MET A 104 7.79 1.89 9.05
C MET A 104 8.13 2.87 10.16
N SER A 105 8.55 2.41 11.32
CA SER A 105 9.01 3.27 12.41
C SER A 105 10.23 4.13 12.01
N PHE A 106 11.17 3.59 11.25
CA PHE A 106 12.31 4.35 10.72
C PHE A 106 11.84 5.43 9.74
N PHE A 107 10.94 5.10 8.81
CA PHE A 107 10.40 6.07 7.86
C PHE A 107 9.58 7.16 8.56
N VAL A 108 8.75 6.82 9.54
CA VAL A 108 7.97 7.79 10.32
C VAL A 108 8.92 8.75 11.05
N LYS A 109 9.96 8.24 11.73
CA LYS A 109 10.92 9.09 12.41
C LYS A 109 11.72 9.97 11.45
N ALA A 110 12.13 9.45 10.31
CA ALA A 110 12.80 10.23 9.27
C ALA A 110 11.91 11.36 8.72
N CYS A 111 10.64 11.08 8.45
CA CYS A 111 9.67 12.10 8.03
C CYS A 111 9.50 13.19 9.09
N ILE A 112 9.39 12.83 10.37
CA ILE A 112 9.26 13.80 11.47
C ILE A 112 10.49 14.70 11.54
N VAL A 113 11.70 14.16 11.42
CA VAL A 113 12.92 14.95 11.38
C VAL A 113 12.89 15.93 10.20
N GLY A 114 12.50 15.46 9.01
CA GLY A 114 12.35 16.31 7.82
C GLY A 114 11.33 17.42 8.02
N LEU A 115 10.16 17.13 8.58
CA LEU A 115 9.11 18.12 8.85
C LEU A 115 9.55 19.16 9.91
N LYS A 116 10.34 18.76 10.90
CA LYS A 116 10.91 19.69 11.89
C LYS A 116 11.97 20.62 11.28
N LEU A 117 12.76 20.10 10.33
CA LEU A 117 13.76 20.91 9.61
C LEU A 117 13.12 21.85 8.58
N PHE A 118 12.02 21.46 8.00
CA PHE A 118 11.30 22.22 6.97
C PHE A 118 9.83 22.43 7.35
N PRO A 119 9.52 23.33 8.32
CA PRO A 119 8.17 23.50 8.85
C PRO A 119 7.12 23.88 7.81
N ALA A 120 7.52 24.54 6.73
CA ALA A 120 6.61 24.93 5.65
C ALA A 120 5.97 23.71 4.94
N ILE A 121 6.58 22.53 5.01
CA ILE A 121 6.01 21.29 4.45
C ILE A 121 4.85 20.79 5.34
N ASN A 122 4.89 21.08 6.66
CA ASN A 122 3.81 20.74 7.60
C ASN A 122 2.85 21.92 7.78
N ALA A 123 2.49 22.57 6.68
CA ALA A 123 1.58 23.70 6.65
C ALA A 123 0.53 23.49 5.57
N GLU A 124 -0.60 24.19 5.69
CA GLU A 124 -1.63 24.26 4.66
C GLU A 124 -1.94 25.71 4.33
N VAL A 125 -2.48 25.94 3.14
CA VAL A 125 -2.91 27.26 2.69
C VAL A 125 -4.42 27.36 2.87
N GLU A 126 -4.86 28.30 3.70
CA GLU A 126 -6.26 28.65 3.87
C GLU A 126 -6.46 30.10 3.41
N ASN A 127 -7.18 30.27 2.30
CA ASN A 127 -7.33 31.57 1.64
C ASN A 127 -5.95 32.18 1.31
N ASP A 128 -5.60 33.30 1.96
CA ASP A 128 -4.33 34.01 1.78
C ASP A 128 -3.36 33.78 2.97
N GLU A 129 -3.67 32.81 3.85
CA GLU A 129 -2.89 32.52 5.04
C GLU A 129 -2.20 31.18 4.95
N MET A 130 -0.98 31.09 5.51
CA MET A 130 -0.26 29.84 5.70
C MET A 130 -0.41 29.38 7.15
N VAL A 131 -1.09 28.24 7.35
CA VAL A 131 -1.35 27.67 8.66
C VAL A 131 -0.33 26.59 8.97
N TYR A 132 0.62 26.88 9.85
CA TYR A 132 1.63 25.92 10.32
C TYR A 132 1.05 24.98 11.37
N LYS A 133 1.23 23.67 11.15
CA LYS A 133 0.79 22.65 12.10
C LYS A 133 1.91 22.37 13.11
N ASN A 134 1.69 22.69 14.37
CA ASN A 134 2.64 22.44 15.46
C ASN A 134 2.46 21.04 16.09
N TYR A 135 1.97 20.09 15.30
CA TYR A 135 1.82 18.69 15.67
C TYR A 135 2.20 17.82 14.45
N TYR A 136 2.63 16.59 14.70
CA TYR A 136 3.13 15.70 13.65
C TYR A 136 2.26 14.44 13.57
N ASN A 137 1.22 14.53 12.76
CA ASN A 137 0.34 13.41 12.47
C ASN A 137 0.75 12.77 11.15
N VAL A 138 1.08 11.48 11.20
CA VAL A 138 1.55 10.74 10.03
C VAL A 138 0.53 9.69 9.64
N SER A 139 0.07 9.74 8.40
CA SER A 139 -0.83 8.75 7.84
C SER A 139 -0.07 7.76 6.95
N PHE A 140 -0.51 6.51 6.94
CA PHE A 140 0.01 5.49 6.04
C PHE A 140 -1.14 4.71 5.41
N ALA A 141 -0.94 4.29 4.17
CA ALA A 141 -1.95 3.57 3.42
C ALA A 141 -1.81 2.06 3.67
N VAL A 142 -2.89 1.41 4.07
CA VAL A 142 -2.99 -0.04 4.25
C VAL A 142 -3.96 -0.61 3.23
N GLY A 143 -3.47 -1.49 2.35
CA GLY A 143 -4.30 -2.22 1.41
C GLY A 143 -5.05 -3.35 2.10
N THR A 144 -6.35 -3.43 1.90
CA THR A 144 -7.20 -4.51 2.39
C THR A 144 -7.96 -5.14 1.22
N GLU A 145 -8.51 -6.33 1.41
CA GLU A 145 -9.33 -7.01 0.39
C GLU A 145 -10.53 -6.15 -0.09
N LYS A 146 -11.04 -5.27 0.77
CA LYS A 146 -12.19 -4.40 0.49
C LYS A 146 -11.81 -2.99 0.00
N GLY A 147 -10.53 -2.66 0.00
CA GLY A 147 -10.05 -1.34 -0.44
C GLY A 147 -8.86 -0.83 0.36
N LEU A 148 -8.58 0.47 0.21
CA LEU A 148 -7.49 1.17 0.86
C LEU A 148 -8.01 1.89 2.09
N VAL A 149 -7.35 1.69 3.23
CA VAL A 149 -7.60 2.41 4.49
C VAL A 149 -6.37 3.25 4.81
N VAL A 150 -6.59 4.44 5.35
CA VAL A 150 -5.52 5.41 5.65
C VAL A 150 -5.60 5.82 7.12
N PRO A 151 -5.14 4.97 8.06
CA PRO A 151 -5.09 5.32 9.47
C PRO A 151 -4.07 6.43 9.75
N VAL A 152 -4.24 7.13 10.87
CA VAL A 152 -3.43 8.28 11.28
C VAL A 152 -2.77 8.01 12.63
N LEU A 153 -1.43 8.06 12.66
CA LEU A 153 -0.64 8.16 13.89
C LEU A 153 -0.66 9.61 14.35
N LYS A 154 -1.27 9.89 15.49
CA LYS A 154 -1.32 11.23 16.07
C LYS A 154 -0.11 11.46 16.96
N ASN A 155 0.49 12.66 16.90
CA ASN A 155 1.64 13.07 17.70
C ASN A 155 2.81 12.06 17.60
N ALA A 156 3.12 11.64 16.38
CA ALA A 156 4.10 10.59 16.13
C ALA A 156 5.54 10.97 16.52
N ASP A 157 5.79 12.25 16.74
CA ASP A 157 7.08 12.76 17.23
C ASP A 157 7.36 12.39 18.69
N GLU A 158 6.33 12.24 19.51
CA GLU A 158 6.43 11.82 20.92
C GLU A 158 6.55 10.30 21.08
N MET A 159 6.23 9.53 20.03
CA MET A 159 6.24 8.07 20.08
C MET A 159 7.65 7.49 19.97
N SER A 160 7.92 6.42 20.71
CA SER A 160 9.11 5.58 20.51
C SER A 160 8.97 4.70 19.25
N PHE A 161 10.05 4.02 18.83
CA PHE A 161 9.97 3.03 17.75
C PHE A 161 8.97 1.91 18.06
N ALA A 162 8.93 1.45 19.31
CA ALA A 162 8.02 0.42 19.76
C ALA A 162 6.56 0.88 19.72
N ASP A 163 6.29 2.11 20.18
CA ASP A 163 4.94 2.68 20.12
C ASP A 163 4.44 2.84 18.69
N ILE A 164 5.30 3.30 17.78
CA ILE A 164 4.96 3.43 16.36
C ILE A 164 4.60 2.08 15.78
N GLU A 165 5.44 1.05 15.94
CA GLU A 165 5.17 -0.29 15.40
C GLU A 165 3.90 -0.92 16.00
N LYS A 166 3.66 -0.73 17.31
CA LYS A 166 2.46 -1.20 17.99
C LYS A 166 1.21 -0.50 17.46
N ASN A 167 1.22 0.82 17.40
CA ASN A 167 0.09 1.59 16.88
C ASN A 167 -0.20 1.27 15.40
N ILE A 168 0.82 1.08 14.57
CA ILE A 168 0.65 0.67 13.17
C ILE A 168 -0.06 -0.68 13.10
N LYS A 169 0.35 -1.65 13.92
CA LYS A 169 -0.28 -2.96 13.97
C LYS A 169 -1.73 -2.86 14.44
N ASP A 170 -1.97 -2.18 15.56
CA ASP A 170 -3.30 -2.03 16.14
C ASP A 170 -4.26 -1.30 15.17
N LEU A 171 -3.79 -0.24 14.51
CA LEU A 171 -4.57 0.49 13.50
C LEU A 171 -4.84 -0.34 12.25
N SER A 172 -3.90 -1.18 11.83
CA SER A 172 -4.07 -2.12 10.73
C SER A 172 -5.14 -3.17 11.07
N ASP A 173 -5.06 -3.77 12.26
CA ASP A 173 -5.99 -4.78 12.73
C ASP A 173 -7.41 -4.19 12.92
N LEU A 174 -7.53 -3.01 13.51
CA LEU A 174 -8.80 -2.27 13.67
C LEU A 174 -9.41 -1.90 12.32
N SER A 175 -8.60 -1.51 11.33
CA SER A 175 -9.10 -1.17 10.00
C SER A 175 -9.69 -2.38 9.28
N LEU A 176 -9.18 -3.58 9.53
CA LEU A 176 -9.72 -4.85 9.03
C LEU A 176 -11.06 -5.20 9.70
N ILE A 177 -11.21 -4.94 11.00
CA ILE A 177 -12.42 -5.25 11.77
C ILE A 177 -13.57 -4.30 11.40
N HIS A 178 -13.34 -2.99 11.36
CA HIS A 178 -14.38 -2.00 11.02
C HIS A 178 -14.89 -2.06 9.58
N ILE A 179 -14.12 -2.61 8.66
CA ILE A 179 -14.59 -2.89 7.29
C ILE A 179 -15.53 -4.11 7.26
N SER A 180 -15.47 -5.00 8.25
CA SER A 180 -16.32 -6.19 8.33
C SER A 180 -17.67 -5.95 9.01
N GLU A 181 -17.83 -4.91 9.80
CA GLU A 181 -19.11 -4.52 10.39
C GLU A 181 -19.85 -3.52 9.48
N PRO A 182 -21.05 -3.89 8.96
CA PRO A 182 -21.90 -2.90 8.34
C PRO A 182 -22.32 -1.90 9.42
N THR A 183 -22.06 -0.64 9.18
CA THR A 183 -22.45 0.49 10.04
C THR A 183 -23.91 0.35 10.46
N ARG A 184 -24.15 -0.29 11.60
CA ARG A 184 -25.35 -0.08 12.40
C ARG A 184 -25.10 1.17 13.19
N GLN A 185 -25.59 2.30 12.68
CA GLN A 185 -25.84 3.53 13.47
C GLN A 185 -26.24 4.64 12.53
N LEU A 186 -27.19 5.45 12.80
CA LEU A 186 -27.98 5.81 13.99
C LEU A 186 -29.37 6.20 13.52
N ALA A 187 -30.37 5.66 14.16
CA ALA A 187 -31.67 6.31 14.25
C ALA A 187 -31.55 7.42 15.28
#